data_8b18004698edbbd440de87c357e339a3
#
_entry.id   8b18004698edbbd440de87c357e339a3
#
_cell.length_a   1.000
_cell.length_b   1.000
_cell.length_c   1.000
_cell.angle_alpha   90.00
_cell.angle_beta   90.00
_cell.angle_gamma   90.00
#
_symmetry.space_group_name_H-M   'P 1'
#
loop_
_entity.id
_entity.type
_entity.pdbx_description
1 polymer ?
#
loop_
_entity_poly.entity_id
_entity_poly.type
_entity_poly.pdbx_seq_one_letter_code
_entity_poly.pdbx_strand_id
1 'polypeptide(L)'
;VFSRILRENAEKIGFTDSFTIYEPSDCKNLLKTIVRELNLPDEKYKPNVLSSRISYAKNCLVTPGAYLANSTCAAEDRQAQIPDNIYCQRCKRNGAMDFDDLLLQTNILLRDCPDVLARYQEQFQYILVDEYQDTNYAQYTIIRRLSQTHSKVCVVGDDAQSIYSFR
;
A
#
# COMPACT_ATOMS: atom_id res chain seq x y z
N VAL A 1 8.88 8.41 7.48
CA VAL A 1 9.12 9.19 6.26
C VAL A 1 7.83 9.32 5.46
N PHE A 2 7.21 8.23 4.99
CA PHE A 2 6.08 8.24 4.05
C PHE A 2 4.84 8.97 4.59
N SER A 3 4.44 8.73 5.83
CA SER A 3 3.30 9.43 6.44
C SER A 3 3.47 10.96 6.44
N ARG A 4 4.70 11.46 6.64
CA ARG A 4 5.01 12.89 6.56
C ARG A 4 4.87 13.41 5.13
N ILE A 5 5.45 12.71 4.14
CA ILE A 5 5.31 13.07 2.72
C ILE A 5 3.84 13.16 2.33
N LEU A 6 3.04 12.19 2.76
CA LEU A 6 1.61 12.14 2.46
C LEU A 6 0.83 13.26 3.16
N ARG A 7 1.14 13.57 4.43
CA ARG A 7 0.49 14.69 5.14
C ARG A 7 0.76 16.04 4.47
N GLU A 8 2.00 16.28 4.07
CA GLU A 8 2.40 17.51 3.38
C GLU A 8 1.73 17.69 2.00
N ASN A 9 1.21 16.60 1.40
CA ASN A 9 0.61 16.58 0.07
C ASN A 9 -0.78 15.93 0.05
N ALA A 10 -1.47 15.86 1.18
CA ALA A 10 -2.67 15.08 1.37
C ALA A 10 -3.79 15.43 0.37
N GLU A 11 -3.99 16.70 0.08
CA GLU A 11 -5.00 17.17 -0.87
C GLU A 11 -4.79 16.60 -2.28
N LYS A 12 -3.52 16.40 -2.71
CA LYS A 12 -3.19 15.86 -4.03
C LYS A 12 -3.61 14.41 -4.21
N ILE A 13 -3.77 13.67 -3.09
CA ILE A 13 -4.20 12.27 -3.08
C ILE A 13 -5.66 12.10 -2.60
N GLY A 14 -6.36 13.23 -2.37
CA GLY A 14 -7.76 13.23 -1.96
C GLY A 14 -7.99 12.83 -0.50
N PHE A 15 -7.04 13.18 0.38
CA PHE A 15 -7.13 13.04 1.83
C PHE A 15 -6.96 14.39 2.52
N THR A 16 -7.20 14.42 3.82
CA THR A 16 -6.82 15.54 4.69
C THR A 16 -5.45 15.25 5.32
N ASP A 17 -4.74 16.29 5.74
CA ASP A 17 -3.46 16.17 6.45
C ASP A 17 -3.55 15.43 7.79
N SER A 18 -4.77 15.37 8.34
CA SER A 18 -5.13 14.72 9.61
C SER A 18 -5.61 13.28 9.46
N PHE A 19 -5.33 12.61 8.33
CA PHE A 19 -5.75 11.23 8.13
C PHE A 19 -5.25 10.31 9.27
N THR A 20 -6.08 9.35 9.62
CA THR A 20 -5.77 8.34 10.66
C THR A 20 -4.98 7.19 10.05
N ILE A 21 -4.01 6.65 10.80
CA ILE A 21 -3.31 5.43 10.42
C ILE A 21 -3.94 4.27 11.20
N TYR A 22 -4.52 3.31 10.46
CA TYR A 22 -5.09 2.10 11.04
C TYR A 22 -4.00 1.09 11.40
N GLU A 23 -4.07 0.58 12.61
CA GLU A 23 -3.25 -0.54 13.04
C GLU A 23 -3.84 -1.88 12.54
N PRO A 24 -3.06 -2.98 12.56
CA PRO A 24 -3.54 -4.29 12.12
C PRO A 24 -4.82 -4.77 12.81
N SER A 25 -5.04 -4.38 14.07
CA SER A 25 -6.26 -4.64 14.83
C SER A 25 -7.48 -3.94 14.24
N ASP A 26 -7.33 -2.67 13.83
CA ASP A 26 -8.40 -1.86 13.25
C ASP A 26 -8.80 -2.41 11.88
N CYS A 27 -7.78 -2.75 11.06
CA CYS A 27 -7.99 -3.37 9.76
C CYS A 27 -8.78 -4.69 9.87
N LYS A 28 -8.41 -5.56 10.81
CA LYS A 28 -9.10 -6.83 11.05
C LYS A 28 -10.53 -6.63 11.54
N ASN A 29 -10.76 -5.66 12.43
CA ASN A 29 -12.09 -5.34 12.93
C ASN A 29 -13.00 -4.80 11.83
N LEU A 30 -12.47 -3.93 10.96
CA LEU A 30 -13.20 -3.44 9.79
C LEU A 30 -13.56 -4.58 8.83
N LEU A 31 -12.61 -5.48 8.54
CA LEU A 31 -12.87 -6.65 7.69
C LEU A 31 -13.91 -7.59 8.28
N LYS A 32 -13.87 -7.88 9.59
CA LYS A 32 -14.91 -8.66 10.28
C LYS A 32 -16.30 -8.03 10.11
N THR A 33 -16.38 -6.71 10.25
CA THR A 33 -17.63 -5.98 10.08
C THR A 33 -18.15 -6.11 8.65
N ILE A 34 -17.29 -5.96 7.65
CA ILE A 34 -17.65 -6.11 6.23
C ILE A 34 -18.16 -7.53 5.92
N VAL A 35 -17.44 -8.56 6.36
CA VAL A 35 -17.82 -9.96 6.15
C VAL A 35 -19.21 -10.25 6.75
N ARG A 36 -19.47 -9.75 7.95
CA ARG A 36 -20.76 -9.90 8.63
C ARG A 36 -21.90 -9.16 7.91
N GLU A 37 -21.69 -7.92 7.49
CA GLU A 37 -22.68 -7.12 6.79
C GLU A 37 -23.05 -7.69 5.40
N LEU A 38 -22.08 -8.31 4.74
CA LEU A 38 -22.30 -8.97 3.46
C LEU A 38 -22.84 -10.40 3.60
N ASN A 39 -23.07 -10.88 4.83
CA ASN A 39 -23.47 -12.25 5.12
C ASN A 39 -22.59 -13.30 4.42
N LEU A 40 -21.27 -13.06 4.36
CA LEU A 40 -20.33 -13.98 3.74
C LEU A 40 -19.98 -15.12 4.70
N PRO A 41 -19.75 -16.35 4.21
CA PRO A 41 -19.39 -17.47 5.06
C PRO A 41 -18.00 -17.28 5.67
N ASP A 42 -17.92 -17.27 7.00
CA ASP A 42 -16.69 -17.02 7.78
C ASP A 42 -15.56 -18.00 7.46
N GLU A 43 -15.90 -19.22 7.06
CA GLU A 43 -14.91 -20.24 6.69
C GLU A 43 -14.09 -19.84 5.46
N LYS A 44 -14.75 -19.23 4.47
CA LYS A 44 -14.13 -18.82 3.20
C LYS A 44 -13.50 -17.42 3.28
N TYR A 45 -14.12 -16.52 4.04
CA TYR A 45 -13.74 -15.09 4.12
C TYR A 45 -13.11 -14.71 5.47
N LYS A 46 -12.13 -15.48 5.92
CA LYS A 46 -11.40 -15.20 7.16
C LYS A 46 -10.70 -13.83 7.08
N PRO A 47 -10.88 -12.94 8.07
CA PRO A 47 -10.30 -11.60 8.06
C PRO A 47 -8.78 -11.57 7.85
N ASN A 48 -8.05 -12.57 8.35
CA ASN A 48 -6.61 -12.66 8.14
C ASN A 48 -6.27 -12.96 6.67
N VAL A 49 -7.03 -13.81 6.00
CA VAL A 49 -6.82 -14.15 4.57
C VAL A 49 -7.13 -12.93 3.69
N LEU A 50 -8.23 -12.22 3.98
CA LEU A 50 -8.58 -10.98 3.29
C LEU A 50 -7.50 -9.93 3.50
N SER A 51 -7.04 -9.72 4.74
CA SER A 51 -5.98 -8.77 5.07
C SER A 51 -4.69 -9.08 4.31
N SER A 52 -4.26 -10.33 4.27
CA SER A 52 -3.04 -10.72 3.54
C SER A 52 -3.16 -10.51 2.03
N ARG A 53 -4.34 -10.77 1.46
CA ARG A 53 -4.60 -10.56 0.04
C ARG A 53 -4.60 -9.08 -0.33
N ILE A 54 -5.25 -8.23 0.47
CA ILE A 54 -5.27 -6.78 0.30
C ILE A 54 -3.85 -6.21 0.41
N SER A 55 -3.11 -6.63 1.44
CA SER A 55 -1.71 -6.26 1.65
C SER A 55 -0.86 -6.63 0.43
N TYR A 56 -0.97 -7.85 -0.06
CA TYR A 56 -0.24 -8.30 -1.25
C TYR A 56 -0.55 -7.44 -2.48
N ALA A 57 -1.83 -7.18 -2.76
CA ALA A 57 -2.24 -6.35 -3.89
C ALA A 57 -1.67 -4.92 -3.79
N LYS A 58 -1.74 -4.29 -2.61
CA LYS A 58 -1.17 -2.96 -2.36
C LYS A 58 0.35 -2.95 -2.53
N ASN A 59 1.05 -3.95 -2.01
CA ASN A 59 2.49 -4.07 -2.15
C ASN A 59 2.95 -4.33 -3.59
N CYS A 60 2.09 -4.95 -4.42
CA CYS A 60 2.27 -5.07 -5.87
C CYS A 60 1.81 -3.82 -6.65
N LEU A 61 1.42 -2.73 -5.97
CA LEU A 61 0.91 -1.48 -6.55
C LEU A 61 -0.36 -1.67 -7.39
N VAL A 62 -1.15 -2.69 -7.09
CA VAL A 62 -2.45 -2.92 -7.73
C VAL A 62 -3.50 -2.07 -7.01
N THR A 63 -4.03 -1.08 -7.72
CA THR A 63 -5.12 -0.24 -7.18
C THR A 63 -6.44 -1.02 -7.14
N PRO A 64 -7.39 -0.68 -6.26
CA PRO A 64 -8.69 -1.32 -6.21
C PRO A 64 -9.43 -1.33 -7.56
N GLY A 65 -9.32 -0.24 -8.34
CA GLY A 65 -9.90 -0.15 -9.68
C GLY A 65 -9.23 -1.09 -10.69
N ALA A 66 -7.90 -1.18 -10.67
CA ALA A 66 -7.16 -2.10 -11.53
C ALA A 66 -7.41 -3.56 -11.16
N TYR A 67 -7.59 -3.84 -9.87
CA TYR A 67 -7.90 -5.17 -9.37
C TYR A 67 -9.25 -5.68 -9.89
N LEU A 68 -10.26 -4.82 -9.94
CA LEU A 68 -11.58 -5.15 -10.50
C LEU A 68 -11.59 -5.24 -12.03
N ALA A 69 -10.72 -4.46 -12.69
CA ALA A 69 -10.65 -4.43 -14.17
C ALA A 69 -9.93 -5.65 -14.77
N ASN A 70 -9.11 -6.36 -13.98
CA ASN A 70 -8.43 -7.58 -14.40
C ASN A 70 -9.42 -8.77 -14.50
N SER A 71 -10.30 -8.69 -15.48
CA SER A 71 -11.48 -9.52 -15.68
C SER A 71 -11.19 -10.93 -16.24
N THR A 72 -9.96 -11.40 -16.22
CA THR A 72 -9.59 -12.79 -16.55
C THR A 72 -9.83 -13.76 -15.40
N CYS A 73 -10.18 -13.24 -14.22
CA CYS A 73 -10.48 -14.06 -13.04
C CYS A 73 -11.85 -14.73 -13.15
N ALA A 74 -11.95 -15.98 -12.69
CA ALA A 74 -13.20 -16.73 -12.59
C ALA A 74 -14.25 -15.97 -11.75
N ALA A 75 -15.54 -16.27 -11.93
CA ALA A 75 -16.62 -15.58 -11.22
C ALA A 75 -16.46 -15.65 -9.68
N GLU A 76 -15.86 -16.72 -9.18
CA GLU A 76 -15.53 -16.89 -7.75
C GLU A 76 -14.50 -15.88 -7.25
N ASP A 77 -13.49 -15.56 -8.07
CA ASP A 77 -12.47 -14.56 -7.72
C ASP A 77 -13.06 -13.15 -7.68
N ARG A 78 -14.00 -12.83 -8.57
CA ARG A 78 -14.71 -11.53 -8.52
C ARG A 78 -15.52 -11.38 -7.24
N GLN A 79 -16.20 -12.43 -6.79
CA GLN A 79 -16.95 -12.39 -5.53
C GLN A 79 -16.01 -12.23 -4.34
N ALA A 80 -14.80 -12.81 -4.39
CA ALA A 80 -13.78 -12.65 -3.39
C ALA A 80 -13.20 -11.23 -3.34
N GLN A 81 -13.23 -10.47 -4.45
CA GLN A 81 -12.72 -9.10 -4.53
C GLN A 81 -13.67 -8.03 -3.94
N ILE A 82 -14.96 -8.37 -3.75
CA ILE A 82 -15.96 -7.42 -3.23
C ILE A 82 -15.58 -6.91 -1.82
N PRO A 83 -15.22 -7.76 -0.83
CA PRO A 83 -14.80 -7.29 0.48
C PRO A 83 -13.57 -6.39 0.44
N ASP A 84 -12.61 -6.68 -0.44
CA ASP A 84 -11.36 -5.92 -0.57
C ASP A 84 -11.65 -4.50 -1.08
N ASN A 85 -12.51 -4.39 -2.08
CA ASN A 85 -12.91 -3.09 -2.61
C ASN A 85 -13.70 -2.27 -1.58
N ILE A 86 -14.64 -2.88 -0.88
CA ILE A 86 -15.42 -2.23 0.19
C ILE A 86 -14.47 -1.77 1.32
N TYR A 87 -13.48 -2.58 1.70
CA TYR A 87 -12.48 -2.20 2.68
C TYR A 87 -11.74 -0.93 2.28
N CYS A 88 -11.20 -0.87 1.07
CA CYS A 88 -10.48 0.30 0.57
C CYS A 88 -11.38 1.54 0.50
N GLN A 89 -12.63 1.39 0.05
CA GLN A 89 -13.60 2.49 0.00
C GLN A 89 -13.94 3.02 1.41
N ARG A 90 -14.10 2.14 2.40
CA ARG A 90 -14.39 2.54 3.79
C ARG A 90 -13.18 3.21 4.43
N CYS A 91 -11.98 2.71 4.23
CA CYS A 91 -10.77 3.39 4.69
C CYS A 91 -10.70 4.81 4.12
N LYS A 92 -10.89 4.98 2.82
CA LYS A 92 -10.91 6.30 2.17
C LYS A 92 -12.02 7.20 2.72
N ARG A 93 -13.24 6.70 2.87
CA ARG A 93 -14.38 7.44 3.42
C ARG A 93 -14.14 7.89 4.86
N ASN A 94 -13.46 7.07 5.64
CA ASN A 94 -13.12 7.36 7.05
C ASN A 94 -11.88 8.26 7.17
N GLY A 95 -11.27 8.69 6.05
CA GLY A 95 -10.02 9.43 6.08
C GLY A 95 -8.89 8.63 6.74
N ALA A 96 -8.85 7.31 6.53
CA ALA A 96 -7.88 6.42 7.14
C ALA A 96 -7.03 5.70 6.10
N MET A 97 -5.80 5.39 6.47
CA MET A 97 -4.86 4.58 5.70
C MET A 97 -4.29 3.48 6.59
N ASP A 98 -4.11 2.29 6.07
CA ASP A 98 -3.27 1.28 6.72
C ASP A 98 -1.79 1.47 6.31
N PHE A 99 -0.88 0.65 6.86
CA PHE A 99 0.55 0.77 6.57
C PHE A 99 0.88 0.52 5.08
N ASP A 100 0.16 -0.39 4.42
CA ASP A 100 0.35 -0.66 2.99
C ASP A 100 -0.18 0.48 2.12
N ASP A 101 -1.25 1.17 2.58
CA ASP A 101 -1.74 2.39 1.92
C ASP A 101 -0.69 3.50 1.93
N LEU A 102 0.11 3.63 3.00
CA LEU A 102 1.18 4.63 3.03
C LEU A 102 2.17 4.44 1.88
N LEU A 103 2.50 3.18 1.56
CA LEU A 103 3.39 2.86 0.44
C LEU A 103 2.70 3.06 -0.92
N LEU A 104 1.47 2.55 -1.04
CA LEU A 104 0.69 2.67 -2.28
C LEU A 104 0.42 4.13 -2.63
N GLN A 105 -0.08 4.93 -1.67
CA GLN A 105 -0.39 6.34 -1.89
C GLN A 105 0.86 7.18 -2.15
N THR A 106 2.00 6.85 -1.53
CA THR A 106 3.28 7.51 -1.85
C THR A 106 3.70 7.21 -3.29
N ASN A 107 3.55 5.98 -3.76
CA ASN A 107 3.83 5.64 -5.15
C ASN A 107 2.92 6.38 -6.13
N ILE A 108 1.62 6.48 -5.82
CA ILE A 108 0.64 7.23 -6.62
C ILE A 108 1.01 8.71 -6.66
N LEU A 109 1.28 9.31 -5.50
CA LEU A 109 1.69 10.71 -5.39
C LEU A 109 2.92 11.03 -6.24
N LEU A 110 3.98 10.23 -6.12
CA LEU A 110 5.22 10.43 -6.85
C LEU A 110 5.09 10.12 -8.36
N ARG A 111 4.13 9.30 -8.75
CA ARG A 111 3.81 9.03 -10.16
C ARG A 111 3.03 10.19 -10.79
N ASP A 112 2.00 10.67 -10.11
CA ASP A 112 1.00 11.57 -10.69
C ASP A 112 1.32 13.06 -10.47
N CYS A 113 2.26 13.38 -9.55
CA CYS A 113 2.67 14.73 -9.20
C CYS A 113 4.19 14.92 -9.41
N PRO A 114 4.64 15.22 -10.65
CA PRO A 114 6.07 15.39 -10.97
C PRO A 114 6.75 16.51 -10.17
N ASP A 115 6.02 17.54 -9.82
CA ASP A 115 6.48 18.66 -8.99
C ASP A 115 6.84 18.19 -7.56
N VAL A 116 6.04 17.30 -6.99
CA VAL A 116 6.30 16.69 -5.69
C VAL A 116 7.52 15.77 -5.77
N LEU A 117 7.58 14.94 -6.82
CA LEU A 117 8.73 14.07 -7.05
C LEU A 117 10.03 14.87 -7.15
N ALA A 118 10.07 15.90 -7.98
CA ALA A 118 11.25 16.76 -8.17
C ALA A 118 11.72 17.39 -6.84
N ARG A 119 10.78 17.90 -6.04
CA ARG A 119 11.07 18.49 -4.73
C ARG A 119 11.76 17.48 -3.79
N TYR A 120 11.25 16.23 -3.73
CA TYR A 120 11.86 15.22 -2.85
C TYR A 120 13.14 14.64 -3.43
N GLN A 121 13.32 14.60 -4.75
CA GLN A 121 14.59 14.25 -5.38
C GLN A 121 15.69 15.28 -5.06
N GLU A 122 15.35 16.56 -5.02
CA GLU A 122 16.27 17.62 -4.60
C GLU A 122 16.57 17.56 -3.10
N GLN A 123 15.56 17.29 -2.27
CA GLN A 123 15.70 17.21 -0.83
C GLN A 123 16.52 16.01 -0.37
N PHE A 124 16.30 14.84 -0.98
CA PHE A 124 16.96 13.58 -0.62
C PHE A 124 18.16 13.30 -1.52
N GLN A 125 19.25 14.01 -1.29
CA GLN A 125 20.49 13.86 -2.08
C GLN A 125 21.19 12.51 -1.90
N TYR A 126 20.97 11.83 -0.79
CA TYR A 126 21.48 10.50 -0.47
C TYR A 126 20.37 9.65 0.13
N ILE A 127 20.25 8.44 -0.32
CA ILE A 127 19.27 7.47 0.17
C ILE A 127 20.02 6.27 0.73
N LEU A 128 19.82 5.99 2.02
CA LEU A 128 20.33 4.80 2.66
C LEU A 128 19.14 3.87 2.95
N VAL A 129 19.28 2.62 2.54
CA VAL A 129 18.30 1.58 2.74
C VAL A 129 18.92 0.48 3.58
N ASP A 130 18.39 0.28 4.76
CA ASP A 130 18.76 -0.81 5.63
C ASP A 130 17.80 -2.00 5.45
N GLU A 131 18.23 -3.20 5.84
CA GLU A 131 17.45 -4.43 5.72
C GLU A 131 16.89 -4.63 4.29
N TYR A 132 17.73 -4.39 3.28
CA TYR A 132 17.29 -4.39 1.87
C TYR A 132 16.66 -5.71 1.43
N GLN A 133 17.04 -6.84 2.05
CA GLN A 133 16.47 -8.17 1.80
C GLN A 133 14.96 -8.24 2.10
N ASP A 134 14.43 -7.37 2.98
CA ASP A 134 13.01 -7.33 3.34
C ASP A 134 12.21 -6.30 2.52
N THR A 135 12.85 -5.66 1.55
CA THR A 135 12.24 -4.63 0.71
C THR A 135 11.22 -5.23 -0.25
N ASN A 136 9.97 -4.77 -0.16
CA ASN A 136 8.93 -5.16 -1.10
C ASN A 136 8.95 -4.30 -2.38
N TYR A 137 8.15 -4.68 -3.39
CA TYR A 137 8.10 -3.99 -4.68
C TYR A 137 7.66 -2.52 -4.56
N ALA A 138 6.71 -2.20 -3.68
CA ALA A 138 6.24 -0.83 -3.47
C ALA A 138 7.36 0.06 -2.89
N GLN A 139 8.11 -0.43 -1.90
CA GLN A 139 9.26 0.26 -1.32
C GLN A 139 10.37 0.46 -2.35
N TYR A 140 10.73 -0.59 -3.07
CA TYR A 140 11.72 -0.53 -4.15
C TYR A 140 11.37 0.55 -5.19
N THR A 141 10.11 0.61 -5.60
CA THR A 141 9.65 1.59 -6.60
C THR A 141 9.77 3.03 -6.11
N ILE A 142 9.49 3.29 -4.83
CA ILE A 142 9.68 4.62 -4.22
C ILE A 142 11.18 4.99 -4.23
N ILE A 143 12.04 4.09 -3.75
CA ILE A 143 13.49 4.32 -3.72
C ILE A 143 14.01 4.63 -5.12
N ARG A 144 13.64 3.83 -6.10
CA ARG A 144 14.01 4.02 -7.51
C ARG A 144 13.59 5.37 -8.05
N ARG A 145 12.34 5.81 -7.81
CA ARG A 145 11.85 7.11 -8.26
C ARG A 145 12.61 8.27 -7.61
N LEU A 146 12.80 8.21 -6.31
CA LEU A 146 13.50 9.27 -5.57
C LEU A 146 14.97 9.39 -5.96
N SER A 147 15.64 8.30 -6.30
CA SER A 147 17.06 8.29 -6.65
C SER A 147 17.35 8.50 -8.15
N GLN A 148 16.34 8.58 -8.99
CA GLN A 148 16.47 8.57 -10.45
C GLN A 148 17.35 9.70 -10.99
N THR A 149 17.40 10.85 -10.33
CA THR A 149 18.17 12.03 -10.77
C THR A 149 19.63 12.00 -10.34
N HIS A 150 19.95 11.40 -9.21
CA HIS A 150 21.30 11.47 -8.62
C HIS A 150 21.97 10.10 -8.44
N SER A 151 21.21 8.99 -8.45
CA SER A 151 21.70 7.61 -8.29
C SER A 151 22.56 7.36 -7.04
N LYS A 152 22.43 8.21 -6.00
CA LYS A 152 23.19 8.11 -4.76
C LYS A 152 22.42 7.28 -3.75
N VAL A 153 22.43 5.97 -3.95
CA VAL A 153 21.76 4.99 -3.10
C VAL A 153 22.80 4.06 -2.49
N CYS A 154 22.74 3.88 -1.19
CA CYS A 154 23.47 2.86 -0.48
C CYS A 154 22.47 1.87 0.12
N VAL A 155 22.66 0.60 -0.13
CA VAL A 155 21.83 -0.47 0.43
C VAL A 155 22.68 -1.33 1.34
N VAL A 156 22.13 -1.70 2.48
CA VAL A 156 22.69 -2.63 3.43
C VAL A 156 21.69 -3.76 3.62
N GLY A 157 22.15 -4.98 3.55
CA GLY A 157 21.31 -6.16 3.70
C GLY A 157 22.15 -7.41 3.87
N ASP A 158 21.53 -8.43 4.40
CA ASP A 158 22.12 -9.76 4.60
C ASP A 158 21.25 -10.78 3.89
N ASP A 159 21.77 -11.40 2.83
CA ASP A 159 21.07 -12.40 2.03
C ASP A 159 20.79 -13.69 2.82
N ALA A 160 21.61 -14.01 3.82
CA ALA A 160 21.38 -15.13 4.72
C ALA A 160 20.13 -14.94 5.61
N GLN A 161 19.71 -13.70 5.82
CA GLN A 161 18.49 -13.35 6.56
C GLN A 161 17.26 -13.22 5.66
N SER A 162 17.36 -13.42 4.36
CA SER A 162 16.25 -13.32 3.39
C SER A 162 15.27 -14.51 3.53
N ILE A 163 14.80 -14.75 4.75
CA ILE A 163 13.85 -15.83 5.05
C ILE A 163 12.42 -15.55 4.58
N TYR A 164 12.13 -14.31 4.14
CA TYR A 164 10.84 -13.86 3.65
C TYR A 164 10.82 -13.54 2.15
N SER A 165 11.80 -14.01 1.39
CA SER A 165 11.91 -13.77 -0.06
C SER A 165 10.74 -14.31 -0.89
N PHE A 166 9.82 -15.04 -0.28
CA PHE A 166 8.59 -15.58 -0.88
C PHE A 166 7.34 -14.70 -0.66
N ARG A 167 7.50 -13.51 -0.14
CA ARG A 167 6.39 -12.55 0.08
C ARG A 167 6.16 -11.62 -1.09
#